data_fead443b9311b66d64152a3973a99e46
#
_entry.id   fead443b9311b66d64152a3973a99e46
#
_cell.length_a   1.000
_cell.length_b   1.000
_cell.length_c   1.000
_cell.angle_alpha   90.00
_cell.angle_beta   90.00
_cell.angle_gamma   90.00
#
_symmetry.space_group_name_H-M   'P 1'
#
loop_
_entity.id
_entity.type
_entity.pdbx_description
1 polymer ?
#
loop_
_entity_poly.entity_id
_entity_poly.type
_entity_poly.pdbx_seq_one_letter_code
_entity_poly.pdbx_strand_id
1 'polypeptide(L)'
;PAATMLAAVEDTDIPVVYSAVTDPAAAGFDGEENITGTSDALNTEAIMNLITAVNPDIDTIGLLYDLSQDASTQAIADAKAFCDANGIKYIEKNGTTTAEVQMAAEALIASGVKAVFTPTDNTVMTAELSIYETFTEAGVQHYTGADSFALNGAFVGYGVDYVQLGEPTADMVAEILCDGKTTADLPY
;
A
#
# COMPACT_ATOMS: atom_id res chain seq x y z
N PRO A 1 6.97 10.37 8.53
CA PRO A 1 7.04 11.83 8.50
C PRO A 1 5.96 12.50 9.35
N ALA A 2 4.69 12.06 9.27
CA ALA A 2 3.58 12.68 10.03
C ALA A 2 3.80 12.63 11.55
N ALA A 3 4.18 11.47 12.11
CA ALA A 3 4.49 11.33 13.53
C ALA A 3 5.66 12.24 13.98
N THR A 4 6.66 12.44 13.12
CA THR A 4 7.79 13.36 13.40
C THR A 4 7.31 14.82 13.45
N MET A 5 6.39 15.18 12.55
CA MET A 5 5.81 16.53 12.55
C MET A 5 4.92 16.75 13.78
N LEU A 6 4.10 15.76 14.15
CA LEU A 6 3.27 15.82 15.35
C LEU A 6 4.14 16.05 16.60
N ALA A 7 5.21 15.28 16.77
CA ALA A 7 6.15 15.45 17.87
C ALA A 7 6.86 16.83 17.85
N ALA A 8 7.13 17.38 16.67
CA ALA A 8 7.78 18.68 16.55
C ALA A 8 6.87 19.86 16.96
N VAL A 9 5.55 19.67 16.98
CA VAL A 9 4.55 20.71 17.31
C VAL A 9 3.79 20.42 18.62
N GLU A 10 4.22 19.41 19.39
CA GLU A 10 3.55 18.91 20.60
C GLU A 10 3.20 20.04 21.62
N ASP A 11 4.09 21.02 21.77
CA ASP A 11 3.90 22.15 22.69
C ASP A 11 3.31 23.40 22.00
N THR A 12 2.66 23.25 20.85
CA THR A 12 2.13 24.37 20.07
C THR A 12 0.68 24.10 19.63
N ASP A 13 -0.03 25.16 19.20
CA ASP A 13 -1.37 25.06 18.62
C ASP A 13 -1.31 24.86 17.08
N ILE A 14 -0.17 24.42 16.52
CA ILE A 14 -0.01 24.23 15.08
C ILE A 14 -0.63 22.90 14.66
N PRO A 15 -1.70 22.92 13.84
CA PRO A 15 -2.33 21.68 13.39
C PRO A 15 -1.46 20.93 12.38
N VAL A 16 -1.50 19.62 12.46
CA VAL A 16 -0.85 18.72 11.48
C VAL A 16 -1.94 18.09 10.60
N VAL A 17 -1.84 18.27 9.29
CA VAL A 17 -2.70 17.59 8.33
C VAL A 17 -1.82 16.65 7.50
N TYR A 18 -2.03 15.34 7.63
CA TYR A 18 -1.29 14.35 6.85
C TYR A 18 -2.05 13.98 5.57
N SER A 19 -1.30 13.57 4.57
CA SER A 19 -1.83 13.00 3.34
C SER A 19 -1.27 11.58 3.18
N ALA A 20 -2.17 10.64 2.91
CA ALA A 20 -1.80 9.25 2.61
C ALA A 20 -1.01 8.55 3.75
N VAL A 21 -1.58 8.51 4.94
CA VAL A 21 -1.10 7.62 6.01
C VAL A 21 -1.95 6.34 6.00
N THR A 22 -1.32 5.21 5.76
CA THR A 22 -2.01 3.93 5.53
C THR A 22 -2.80 3.47 6.75
N ASP A 23 -2.20 3.56 7.94
CA ASP A 23 -2.83 3.21 9.21
C ASP A 23 -2.56 4.31 10.25
N PRO A 24 -3.45 5.31 10.37
CA PRO A 24 -3.33 6.38 11.35
C PRO A 24 -3.37 5.87 12.79
N ALA A 25 -4.16 4.83 13.08
CA ALA A 25 -4.26 4.24 14.40
C ALA A 25 -2.94 3.57 14.81
N ALA A 26 -2.36 2.74 13.93
CA ALA A 26 -1.05 2.12 14.17
C ALA A 26 0.08 3.16 14.24
N ALA A 27 -0.08 4.31 13.56
CA ALA A 27 0.85 5.44 13.65
C ALA A 27 0.72 6.22 14.99
N GLY A 28 -0.26 5.87 15.83
CA GLY A 28 -0.48 6.49 17.14
C GLY A 28 -1.23 7.81 17.10
N PHE A 29 -2.03 8.06 16.04
CA PHE A 29 -2.77 9.33 15.89
C PHE A 29 -4.15 9.29 16.52
N ASP A 30 -4.64 8.12 16.93
CA ASP A 30 -5.92 7.99 17.62
C ASP A 30 -5.93 8.73 18.95
N GLY A 31 -6.87 9.65 19.10
CA GLY A 31 -7.02 10.46 20.31
C GLY A 31 -6.11 11.68 20.41
N GLU A 32 -5.27 11.92 19.41
CA GLU A 32 -4.47 13.13 19.32
C GLU A 32 -5.30 14.29 18.77
N GLU A 33 -5.37 15.39 19.53
CA GLU A 33 -6.26 16.52 19.20
C GLU A 33 -5.73 17.42 18.09
N ASN A 34 -4.42 17.35 17.80
CA ASN A 34 -3.74 18.31 16.93
C ASN A 34 -3.34 17.71 15.56
N ILE A 35 -3.93 16.58 15.17
CA ILE A 35 -3.63 15.92 13.89
C ILE A 35 -4.89 15.37 13.24
N THR A 36 -4.98 15.50 11.92
CA THR A 36 -5.97 14.87 11.06
C THR A 36 -5.38 14.64 9.67
N GLY A 37 -6.14 14.06 8.75
CA GLY A 37 -5.67 13.88 7.38
C GLY A 37 -6.43 12.81 6.62
N THR A 38 -5.82 12.28 5.56
CA THR A 38 -6.42 11.26 4.71
C THR A 38 -5.62 9.96 4.75
N SER A 39 -6.34 8.84 4.80
CA SER A 39 -5.74 7.50 4.77
C SER A 39 -5.73 6.93 3.35
N ASP A 40 -4.65 6.23 3.01
CA ASP A 40 -4.53 5.41 1.81
C ASP A 40 -4.64 3.91 2.12
N ALA A 41 -5.43 3.55 3.13
CA ALA A 41 -5.69 2.16 3.48
C ALA A 41 -6.15 1.36 2.27
N LEU A 42 -5.47 0.24 2.03
CA LEU A 42 -5.70 -0.58 0.85
C LEU A 42 -6.85 -1.56 1.07
N ASN A 43 -7.76 -1.67 0.11
CA ASN A 43 -8.74 -2.74 0.08
C ASN A 43 -8.11 -4.03 -0.46
N THR A 44 -7.28 -4.67 0.36
CA THR A 44 -6.56 -5.90 0.00
C THR A 44 -7.51 -7.03 -0.40
N GLU A 45 -8.64 -7.17 0.28
CA GLU A 45 -9.63 -8.21 -0.04
C GLU A 45 -10.16 -8.06 -1.48
N ALA A 46 -10.40 -6.85 -1.95
CA ALA A 46 -10.84 -6.61 -3.32
C ALA A 46 -9.77 -7.02 -4.35
N ILE A 47 -8.49 -6.77 -4.07
CA ILE A 47 -7.39 -7.19 -4.94
C ILE A 47 -7.27 -8.71 -4.97
N MET A 48 -7.33 -9.37 -3.82
CA MET A 48 -7.25 -10.82 -3.72
C MET A 48 -8.45 -11.49 -4.42
N ASN A 49 -9.65 -10.92 -4.30
CA ASN A 49 -10.83 -11.36 -5.06
C ASN A 49 -10.64 -11.18 -6.57
N LEU A 50 -10.00 -10.09 -7.00
CA LEU A 50 -9.68 -9.88 -8.42
C LEU A 50 -8.69 -10.93 -8.94
N ILE A 51 -7.64 -11.25 -8.16
CA ILE A 51 -6.68 -12.31 -8.51
C ILE A 51 -7.40 -13.64 -8.74
N THR A 52 -8.27 -14.05 -7.82
CA THR A 52 -9.01 -15.31 -7.90
C THR A 52 -10.06 -15.31 -9.00
N ALA A 53 -10.71 -14.17 -9.28
CA ALA A 53 -11.66 -14.04 -10.37
C ALA A 53 -11.00 -14.16 -11.75
N VAL A 54 -9.80 -13.61 -11.93
CA VAL A 54 -9.01 -13.73 -13.17
C VAL A 54 -8.36 -15.11 -13.28
N ASN A 55 -8.00 -15.73 -12.16
CA ASN A 55 -7.32 -17.03 -12.08
C ASN A 55 -8.12 -18.00 -11.20
N PRO A 56 -9.25 -18.55 -11.67
CA PRO A 56 -10.14 -19.36 -10.83
C PRO A 56 -9.52 -20.66 -10.32
N ASP A 57 -8.48 -21.15 -10.97
CA ASP A 57 -7.77 -22.37 -10.59
C ASP A 57 -6.43 -22.09 -9.85
N ILE A 58 -6.25 -20.85 -9.34
CA ILE A 58 -5.01 -20.50 -8.65
C ILE A 58 -4.92 -21.20 -7.30
N ASP A 59 -3.81 -21.89 -7.07
CA ASP A 59 -3.55 -22.61 -5.83
C ASP A 59 -2.43 -21.98 -4.98
N THR A 60 -1.66 -21.07 -5.59
CA THR A 60 -0.51 -20.42 -4.93
C THR A 60 -0.33 -19.00 -5.44
N ILE A 61 -0.24 -18.03 -4.54
CA ILE A 61 0.00 -16.61 -4.82
C ILE A 61 1.35 -16.20 -4.24
N GLY A 62 2.13 -15.45 -5.02
CA GLY A 62 3.36 -14.81 -4.54
C GLY A 62 3.04 -13.51 -3.79
N LEU A 63 3.73 -13.26 -2.68
CA LEU A 63 3.68 -11.99 -1.95
C LEU A 63 5.05 -11.34 -2.01
N LEU A 64 5.14 -10.17 -2.64
CA LEU A 64 6.39 -9.41 -2.84
C LEU A 64 6.29 -8.06 -2.15
N TYR A 65 7.16 -7.80 -1.19
CA TYR A 65 7.12 -6.57 -0.40
C TYR A 65 8.44 -6.30 0.34
N ASP A 66 8.57 -5.10 0.90
CA ASP A 66 9.64 -4.72 1.80
C ASP A 66 9.14 -4.76 3.26
N LEU A 67 9.77 -5.60 4.09
CA LEU A 67 9.44 -5.75 5.51
C LEU A 67 9.63 -4.46 6.33
N SER A 68 10.40 -3.51 5.84
CA SER A 68 10.64 -2.23 6.51
C SER A 68 9.59 -1.15 6.19
N GLN A 69 8.65 -1.45 5.28
CA GLN A 69 7.57 -0.54 4.91
C GLN A 69 6.33 -0.80 5.78
N ASP A 70 6.00 0.12 6.66
CA ASP A 70 4.82 0.02 7.54
C ASP A 70 3.53 -0.15 6.72
N ALA A 71 3.43 0.52 5.56
CA ALA A 71 2.31 0.43 4.64
C ALA A 71 2.06 -1.00 4.12
N SER A 72 3.08 -1.86 4.09
CA SER A 72 2.96 -3.24 3.62
C SER A 72 2.43 -4.19 4.70
N THR A 73 2.60 -3.86 5.98
CA THR A 73 2.37 -4.81 7.09
C THR A 73 0.93 -5.32 7.15
N GLN A 74 -0.05 -4.42 7.21
CA GLN A 74 -1.45 -4.83 7.33
C GLN A 74 -1.95 -5.47 6.04
N ALA A 75 -1.63 -4.91 4.88
CA ALA A 75 -2.05 -5.45 3.60
C ALA A 75 -1.52 -6.88 3.35
N ILE A 76 -0.30 -7.18 3.75
CA ILE A 76 0.26 -8.54 3.67
C ILE A 76 -0.41 -9.48 4.68
N ALA A 77 -0.73 -9.02 5.89
CA ALA A 77 -1.48 -9.81 6.86
C ALA A 77 -2.88 -10.17 6.33
N ASP A 78 -3.57 -9.21 5.73
CA ASP A 78 -4.90 -9.40 5.13
C ASP A 78 -4.84 -10.35 3.93
N ALA A 79 -3.82 -10.23 3.08
CA ALA A 79 -3.62 -11.15 1.96
C ALA A 79 -3.39 -12.60 2.41
N LYS A 80 -2.60 -12.80 3.46
CA LYS A 80 -2.40 -14.12 4.06
C LYS A 80 -3.70 -14.68 4.64
N ALA A 81 -4.43 -13.87 5.41
CA ALA A 81 -5.72 -14.27 5.98
C ALA A 81 -6.73 -14.66 4.89
N PHE A 82 -6.77 -13.91 3.79
CA PHE A 82 -7.58 -14.25 2.62
C PHE A 82 -7.16 -15.60 2.02
N CYS A 83 -5.86 -15.83 1.82
CA CYS A 83 -5.34 -17.08 1.29
C CYS A 83 -5.71 -18.27 2.20
N ASP A 84 -5.50 -18.12 3.49
CA ASP A 84 -5.82 -19.16 4.48
C ASP A 84 -7.32 -19.50 4.49
N ALA A 85 -8.19 -18.49 4.43
CA ALA A 85 -9.64 -18.65 4.38
C ALA A 85 -10.14 -19.35 3.11
N ASN A 86 -9.43 -19.19 2.00
CA ASN A 86 -9.79 -19.76 0.69
C ASN A 86 -9.00 -21.02 0.31
N GLY A 87 -8.12 -21.53 1.20
CA GLY A 87 -7.31 -22.71 0.94
C GLY A 87 -6.23 -22.50 -0.15
N ILE A 88 -5.83 -21.25 -0.39
CA ILE A 88 -4.79 -20.85 -1.34
C ILE A 88 -3.45 -20.80 -0.60
N LYS A 89 -2.42 -21.35 -1.17
CA LYS A 89 -1.05 -21.23 -0.63
C LYS A 89 -0.46 -19.88 -0.99
N TYR A 90 0.49 -19.42 -0.19
CA TYR A 90 1.28 -18.25 -0.56
C TYR A 90 2.77 -18.48 -0.35
N ILE A 91 3.58 -17.77 -1.15
CA ILE A 91 5.04 -17.77 -1.07
C ILE A 91 5.48 -16.33 -0.91
N GLU A 92 6.13 -16.02 0.21
CA GLU A 92 6.63 -14.68 0.50
C GLU A 92 8.07 -14.52 0.03
N LYS A 93 8.35 -13.38 -0.60
CA LYS A 93 9.71 -12.90 -0.86
C LYS A 93 9.80 -11.42 -0.56
N ASN A 94 10.92 -11.03 0.01
CA ASN A 94 11.15 -9.67 0.48
C ASN A 94 12.41 -9.10 -0.15
N GLY A 95 12.43 -7.78 -0.30
CA GLY A 95 13.61 -7.03 -0.70
C GLY A 95 13.53 -5.62 -0.16
N THR A 96 14.63 -5.11 0.37
CA THR A 96 14.77 -3.75 0.91
C THR A 96 15.52 -2.81 -0.05
N THR A 97 15.98 -3.35 -1.16
CA THR A 97 16.65 -2.63 -2.25
C THR A 97 16.10 -3.12 -3.60
N THR A 98 16.23 -2.31 -4.65
CA THR A 98 15.83 -2.69 -6.02
C THR A 98 16.46 -4.03 -6.44
N ALA A 99 17.74 -4.26 -6.14
CA ALA A 99 18.43 -5.49 -6.49
C ALA A 99 17.87 -6.72 -5.74
N GLU A 100 17.52 -6.55 -4.46
CA GLU A 100 16.88 -7.63 -3.68
C GLU A 100 15.46 -7.90 -4.16
N VAL A 101 14.70 -6.87 -4.54
CA VAL A 101 13.36 -7.02 -5.13
C VAL A 101 13.45 -7.78 -6.45
N GLN A 102 14.43 -7.51 -7.31
CA GLN A 102 14.65 -8.28 -8.54
C GLN A 102 14.92 -9.76 -8.24
N MET A 103 15.84 -10.06 -7.31
CA MET A 103 16.11 -11.45 -6.90
C MET A 103 14.86 -12.12 -6.28
N ALA A 104 14.07 -11.38 -5.53
CA ALA A 104 12.83 -11.86 -4.94
C ALA A 104 11.78 -12.19 -6.01
N ALA A 105 11.65 -11.34 -7.04
CA ALA A 105 10.77 -11.57 -8.19
C ALA A 105 11.19 -12.84 -8.98
N GLU A 106 12.48 -12.99 -9.29
CA GLU A 106 13.02 -14.19 -9.94
C GLU A 106 12.77 -15.45 -9.11
N ALA A 107 12.92 -15.39 -7.79
CA ALA A 107 12.64 -16.51 -6.89
C ALA A 107 11.16 -16.89 -6.86
N LEU A 108 10.24 -15.92 -6.95
CA LEU A 108 8.80 -16.17 -7.08
C LEU A 108 8.48 -16.85 -8.41
N ILE A 109 9.05 -16.37 -9.52
CA ILE A 109 8.92 -16.99 -10.84
C ILE A 109 9.41 -18.44 -10.82
N ALA A 110 10.59 -18.69 -10.25
CA ALA A 110 11.17 -20.03 -10.13
C ALA A 110 10.31 -20.96 -9.25
N SER A 111 9.52 -20.42 -8.34
CA SER A 111 8.57 -21.18 -7.51
C SER A 111 7.29 -21.58 -8.27
N GLY A 112 7.10 -21.08 -9.50
CA GLY A 112 5.98 -21.45 -10.36
C GLY A 112 4.66 -20.72 -10.07
N VAL A 113 4.68 -19.64 -9.30
CA VAL A 113 3.48 -18.81 -9.05
C VAL A 113 2.99 -18.19 -10.36
N LYS A 114 1.68 -17.98 -10.48
CA LYS A 114 1.04 -17.36 -11.64
C LYS A 114 0.61 -15.93 -11.40
N ALA A 115 0.42 -15.56 -10.14
CA ALA A 115 0.09 -14.23 -9.72
C ALA A 115 0.97 -13.83 -8.53
N VAL A 116 1.36 -12.56 -8.51
CA VAL A 116 2.09 -11.92 -7.40
C VAL A 116 1.30 -10.73 -6.94
N PHE A 117 1.16 -10.56 -5.63
CA PHE A 117 0.58 -9.39 -4.99
C PHE A 117 1.66 -8.55 -4.31
N THR A 118 1.60 -7.24 -4.55
CA THR A 118 2.40 -6.21 -3.86
C THR A 118 1.46 -5.11 -3.37
N PRO A 119 1.50 -4.73 -2.08
CA PRO A 119 0.72 -3.60 -1.55
C PRO A 119 1.27 -2.24 -2.06
N THR A 120 0.92 -1.14 -1.37
CA THR A 120 1.45 0.21 -1.65
C THR A 120 2.91 0.35 -1.15
N ASP A 121 3.81 -0.42 -1.72
CA ASP A 121 5.21 -0.56 -1.30
C ASP A 121 6.14 0.29 -2.15
N ASN A 122 6.79 1.29 -1.55
CA ASN A 122 7.64 2.24 -2.27
C ASN A 122 8.93 1.60 -2.81
N THR A 123 9.47 0.60 -2.12
CA THR A 123 10.70 -0.10 -2.56
C THR A 123 10.42 -0.94 -3.80
N VAL A 124 9.32 -1.71 -3.78
CA VAL A 124 8.90 -2.49 -4.94
C VAL A 124 8.47 -1.59 -6.09
N MET A 125 7.75 -0.48 -5.81
CA MET A 125 7.35 0.50 -6.82
C MET A 125 8.57 1.08 -7.56
N THR A 126 9.64 1.39 -6.84
CA THR A 126 10.90 1.87 -7.44
C THR A 126 11.56 0.81 -8.32
N ALA A 127 11.38 -0.47 -7.99
CA ALA A 127 11.93 -1.59 -8.76
C ALA A 127 11.05 -2.00 -9.96
N GLU A 128 9.78 -1.54 -10.04
CA GLU A 128 8.78 -2.04 -11.00
C GLU A 128 9.28 -2.04 -12.44
N LEU A 129 9.89 -0.95 -12.90
CA LEU A 129 10.47 -0.86 -14.25
C LEU A 129 11.55 -1.91 -14.55
N SER A 130 12.12 -2.53 -13.53
CA SER A 130 13.14 -3.57 -13.69
C SER A 130 12.62 -4.99 -13.51
N ILE A 131 11.39 -5.16 -13.01
CA ILE A 131 10.81 -6.49 -12.77
C ILE A 131 9.61 -6.81 -13.67
N TYR A 132 8.92 -5.79 -14.25
CA TYR A 132 7.71 -6.02 -15.03
C TYR A 132 7.96 -6.86 -16.28
N GLU A 133 9.08 -6.64 -17.00
CA GLU A 133 9.45 -7.44 -18.18
C GLU A 133 9.68 -8.90 -17.78
N THR A 134 10.41 -9.12 -16.69
CA THR A 134 10.71 -10.47 -16.16
C THR A 134 9.43 -11.22 -15.77
N PHE A 135 8.48 -10.56 -15.12
CA PHE A 135 7.17 -11.15 -14.82
C PHE A 135 6.37 -11.43 -16.10
N THR A 136 6.34 -10.47 -17.03
CA THR A 136 5.60 -10.59 -18.30
C THR A 136 6.14 -11.75 -19.14
N GLU A 137 7.46 -11.87 -19.31
CA GLU A 137 8.11 -12.95 -20.05
C GLU A 137 7.85 -14.31 -19.41
N ALA A 138 7.78 -14.39 -18.09
CA ALA A 138 7.46 -15.59 -17.34
C ALA A 138 5.95 -15.93 -17.33
N GLY A 139 5.08 -15.03 -17.83
CA GLY A 139 3.63 -15.18 -17.77
C GLY A 139 3.07 -15.07 -16.35
N VAL A 140 3.75 -14.35 -15.48
CA VAL A 140 3.31 -14.06 -14.10
C VAL A 140 2.61 -12.71 -14.06
N GLN A 141 1.43 -12.68 -13.48
CA GLN A 141 0.60 -11.48 -13.36
C GLN A 141 0.94 -10.74 -12.06
N HIS A 142 1.38 -9.49 -12.14
CA HIS A 142 1.68 -8.65 -10.98
C HIS A 142 0.50 -7.75 -10.65
N TYR A 143 -0.16 -8.01 -9.50
CA TYR A 143 -1.27 -7.25 -8.96
C TYR A 143 -0.78 -6.34 -7.84
N THR A 144 -1.13 -5.08 -7.89
CA THR A 144 -0.52 -4.07 -7.02
C THR A 144 -1.54 -3.13 -6.41
N GLY A 145 -1.16 -2.51 -5.29
CA GLY A 145 -2.00 -1.65 -4.48
C GLY A 145 -2.10 -0.19 -4.94
N ALA A 146 -1.51 0.19 -6.08
CA ALA A 146 -1.59 1.55 -6.60
C ALA A 146 -1.51 1.59 -8.12
N ASP A 147 -2.12 2.61 -8.72
CA ASP A 147 -2.12 2.85 -10.16
C ASP A 147 -0.72 3.14 -10.73
N SER A 148 0.15 3.76 -9.93
CA SER A 148 1.54 4.04 -10.28
C SER A 148 2.34 2.80 -10.70
N PHE A 149 2.05 1.63 -10.13
CA PHE A 149 2.65 0.38 -10.55
C PHE A 149 2.22 -0.02 -11.97
N ALA A 150 0.93 0.09 -12.28
CA ALA A 150 0.41 -0.22 -13.61
C ALA A 150 0.99 0.72 -14.68
N LEU A 151 1.20 1.99 -14.35
CA LEU A 151 1.89 2.95 -15.23
C LEU A 151 3.35 2.56 -15.51
N ASN A 152 3.97 1.77 -14.63
CA ASN A 152 5.32 1.26 -14.74
C ASN A 152 5.40 -0.19 -15.22
N GLY A 153 4.28 -0.79 -15.63
CA GLY A 153 4.25 -2.10 -16.29
C GLY A 153 3.62 -3.25 -15.52
N ALA A 154 3.19 -3.05 -14.27
CA ALA A 154 2.44 -4.08 -13.55
C ALA A 154 1.16 -4.49 -14.31
N PHE A 155 0.74 -5.74 -14.16
CA PHE A 155 -0.45 -6.28 -14.84
C PHE A 155 -1.73 -5.55 -14.39
N VAL A 156 -1.87 -5.27 -13.11
CA VAL A 156 -2.98 -4.50 -12.53
C VAL A 156 -2.47 -3.61 -11.40
N GLY A 157 -2.87 -2.34 -11.44
CA GLY A 157 -2.85 -1.43 -10.30
C GLY A 157 -4.29 -1.24 -9.82
N TYR A 158 -4.62 -1.74 -8.64
CA TYR A 158 -5.91 -1.54 -8.00
C TYR A 158 -5.69 -0.91 -6.63
N GLY A 159 -6.10 0.30 -6.47
CA GLY A 159 -5.87 0.95 -5.19
C GLY A 159 -6.14 2.44 -5.24
N VAL A 160 -5.32 3.18 -4.52
CA VAL A 160 -5.54 4.59 -4.25
C VAL A 160 -5.17 5.45 -5.46
N ASP A 161 -6.11 6.29 -5.87
CA ASP A 161 -5.84 7.44 -6.73
C ASP A 161 -5.36 8.60 -5.85
N TYR A 162 -4.05 8.82 -5.85
CA TYR A 162 -3.43 9.85 -5.01
C TYR A 162 -3.78 11.28 -5.41
N VAL A 163 -4.21 11.53 -6.65
CA VAL A 163 -4.70 12.84 -7.07
C VAL A 163 -6.05 13.12 -6.40
N GLN A 164 -6.97 12.16 -6.47
CA GLN A 164 -8.26 12.26 -5.79
C GLN A 164 -8.13 12.28 -4.27
N LEU A 165 -7.15 11.58 -3.69
CA LEU A 165 -6.89 11.63 -2.25
C LEU A 165 -6.34 13.00 -1.80
N GLY A 166 -5.63 13.69 -2.66
CA GLY A 166 -5.11 15.03 -2.39
C GLY A 166 -6.19 16.10 -2.25
N GLU A 167 -7.32 15.96 -2.95
CA GLU A 167 -8.42 16.94 -2.90
C GLU A 167 -9.02 17.07 -1.49
N PRO A 168 -9.53 16.01 -0.83
CA PRO A 168 -10.03 16.13 0.54
C PRO A 168 -8.96 16.55 1.55
N THR A 169 -7.69 16.18 1.33
CA THR A 169 -6.59 16.68 2.17
C THR A 169 -6.48 18.21 2.09
N ALA A 170 -6.56 18.76 0.87
CA ALA A 170 -6.52 20.21 0.67
C ALA A 170 -7.75 20.92 1.25
N ASP A 171 -8.93 20.31 1.14
CA ASP A 171 -10.17 20.82 1.72
C ASP A 171 -10.06 20.87 3.24
N MET A 172 -9.52 19.85 3.91
CA MET A 172 -9.26 19.87 5.36
C MET A 172 -8.36 21.03 5.77
N VAL A 173 -7.29 21.28 5.01
CA VAL A 173 -6.39 22.42 5.26
C VAL A 173 -7.14 23.75 5.10
N ALA A 174 -7.98 23.90 4.07
CA ALA A 174 -8.75 25.10 3.82
C ALA A 174 -9.78 25.34 4.94
N GLU A 175 -10.48 24.32 5.39
CA GLU A 175 -11.45 24.41 6.49
C GLU A 175 -10.79 24.81 7.81
N ILE A 176 -9.58 24.34 8.10
CA ILE A 176 -8.83 24.75 9.29
C ILE A 176 -8.40 26.22 9.16
N LEU A 177 -7.81 26.61 8.03
CA LEU A 177 -7.20 27.92 7.86
C LEU A 177 -8.22 29.03 7.59
N CYS A 178 -9.32 28.74 6.90
CA CYS A 178 -10.29 29.74 6.42
C CYS A 178 -11.60 29.72 7.22
N ASP A 179 -12.06 28.55 7.65
CA ASP A 179 -13.36 28.38 8.30
C ASP A 179 -13.27 28.24 9.83
N GLY A 180 -12.04 28.19 10.37
CA GLY A 180 -11.77 28.12 11.80
C GLY A 180 -12.12 26.77 12.44
N LYS A 181 -12.20 25.70 11.64
CA LYS A 181 -12.32 24.33 12.17
C LYS A 181 -11.04 23.88 12.85
N THR A 182 -11.19 22.94 13.76
CA THR A 182 -10.07 22.24 14.39
C THR A 182 -9.85 20.89 13.73
N THR A 183 -8.73 20.26 13.97
CA THR A 183 -8.44 18.89 13.54
C THR A 183 -9.46 17.88 14.08
N ALA A 184 -9.98 18.10 15.30
CA ALA A 184 -11.01 17.26 15.91
C ALA A 184 -12.39 17.33 15.20
N ASP A 185 -12.65 18.40 14.46
CA ASP A 185 -13.88 18.56 13.65
C ASP A 185 -13.80 17.83 12.30
N LEU A 186 -12.62 17.33 11.95
CA LEU A 186 -12.31 16.74 10.65
C LEU A 186 -11.76 15.31 10.83
N PRO A 187 -12.61 14.31 11.04
CA PRO A 187 -12.17 12.92 11.18
C PRO A 187 -11.59 12.41 9.86
N TYR A 188 -10.56 11.54 9.95
CA TYR A 188 -9.96 10.83 8.82
C TYR A 188 -10.76 9.58 8.42
#